data_a0283de0cb3845fdc64056cd731097b1
#
_entry.id   a0283de0cb3845fdc64056cd731097b1
#
_cell.length_a   1.000
_cell.length_b   1.000
_cell.length_c   1.000
_cell.angle_alpha   90.00
_cell.angle_beta   90.00
_cell.angle_gamma   90.00
#
_symmetry.space_group_name_H-M   'P 1'
#
loop_
_entity.id
_entity.type
_entity.pdbx_description
1 polymer ?
#
loop_
_entity_poly.entity_id
_entity_poly.type
_entity_poly.pdbx_seq_one_letter_code
_entity_poly.pdbx_strand_id
1 'polypeptide(L)' 'MPEEPMMTEEQRNELKALCQKNGLPDLTDELLTQEGARLYIDDLRKQLAARK' A
#
# COMPACT_ATOMS: atom_id res chain seq x y z
N MET A 1 14.14 17.96 -11.43
CA MET A 1 13.23 16.82 -11.44
C MET A 1 12.11 17.04 -10.45
N PRO A 2 10.88 16.85 -10.87
CA PRO A 2 9.80 16.95 -9.92
C PRO A 2 9.93 15.83 -8.88
N GLU A 3 9.89 16.19 -7.63
CA GLU A 3 9.88 15.22 -6.58
C GLU A 3 8.46 14.71 -6.41
N GLU A 4 8.28 13.41 -6.50
CA GLU A 4 6.98 12.83 -6.25
C GLU A 4 6.67 12.90 -4.75
N PRO A 5 5.45 13.31 -4.40
CA PRO A 5 5.09 13.33 -2.98
C PRO A 5 5.08 11.93 -2.41
N MET A 6 5.49 11.81 -1.17
CA MET A 6 5.46 10.55 -0.46
C MET A 6 4.02 10.18 -0.12
N MET A 7 3.77 8.89 0.11
CA MET A 7 2.44 8.43 0.47
C MET A 7 1.88 9.19 1.67
N THR A 8 0.57 9.38 1.66
CA THR A 8 -0.12 10.06 2.73
C THR A 8 -0.28 9.13 3.93
N GLU A 9 -0.64 9.73 5.07
CA GLU A 9 -0.92 8.94 6.26
C GLU A 9 -2.08 7.97 6.03
N GLU A 10 -3.10 8.41 5.28
CA GLU A 10 -4.23 7.55 4.95
C GLU A 10 -3.79 6.35 4.12
N GLN A 11 -2.92 6.59 3.13
CA GLN A 11 -2.39 5.51 2.31
C GLN A 11 -1.57 4.53 3.15
N ARG A 12 -0.76 5.06 4.05
CA ARG A 12 0.05 4.24 4.95
C ARG A 12 -0.84 3.34 5.80
N ASN A 13 -1.87 3.91 6.41
CA ASN A 13 -2.79 3.15 7.26
C ASN A 13 -3.51 2.07 6.47
N GLU A 14 -3.96 2.40 5.26
CA GLU A 14 -4.63 1.44 4.40
C GLU A 14 -3.69 0.32 3.97
N LEU A 15 -2.49 0.68 3.57
CA LEU A 15 -1.48 -0.31 3.18
C LEU A 15 -1.18 -1.27 4.34
N LYS A 16 -1.02 -0.72 5.53
CA LYS A 16 -0.76 -1.52 6.72
C LYS A 16 -1.89 -2.52 6.97
N ALA A 17 -3.13 -2.05 6.90
CA ALA A 17 -4.29 -2.91 7.10
C ALA A 17 -4.35 -4.01 6.04
N LEU A 18 -4.09 -3.67 4.79
CA LEU A 18 -4.09 -4.64 3.70
C LEU A 18 -2.98 -5.68 3.84
N CYS A 19 -1.80 -5.25 4.28
CA CYS A 19 -0.71 -6.18 4.53
C CYS A 19 -1.10 -7.19 5.62
N GLN A 20 -1.73 -6.72 6.69
CA GLN A 20 -2.18 -7.62 7.75
C GLN A 20 -3.21 -8.62 7.24
N LYS A 21 -4.16 -8.15 6.42
CA LYS A 21 -5.20 -9.02 5.86
C LYS A 21 -4.64 -10.07 4.93
N ASN A 22 -3.55 -9.74 4.24
CA ASN A 22 -2.89 -10.67 3.33
C ASN A 22 -1.84 -11.55 4.01
N GLY A 23 -1.61 -11.35 5.30
CA GLY A 23 -0.59 -12.09 6.02
C GLY A 23 0.82 -11.70 5.61
N LEU A 24 0.99 -10.48 5.10
CA LEU A 24 2.28 -9.98 4.67
C LEU A 24 2.93 -9.14 5.76
N PRO A 25 4.25 -9.00 5.75
CA PRO A 25 4.91 -8.10 6.69
C PRO A 25 4.50 -6.66 6.42
N ASP A 26 4.63 -5.82 7.44
CA ASP A 26 4.30 -4.40 7.32
C ASP A 26 5.28 -3.74 6.35
N LEU A 27 4.76 -3.24 5.24
CA LEU A 27 5.55 -2.59 4.20
C LEU A 27 5.52 -1.07 4.31
N THR A 28 4.91 -0.53 5.36
CA THR A 28 4.80 0.93 5.52
C THR A 28 6.13 1.58 5.84
N ASP A 29 7.15 0.81 6.19
CA ASP A 29 8.49 1.33 6.42
C ASP A 29 9.20 1.66 5.12
N GLU A 30 8.71 1.18 3.98
CA GLU A 30 9.29 1.51 2.70
C GLU A 30 8.91 2.92 2.30
N LEU A 31 9.87 3.62 1.68
CA LEU A 31 9.64 4.98 1.22
C LEU A 31 8.91 4.95 -0.14
N LEU A 32 7.61 4.82 -0.08
CA LEU A 32 6.78 4.78 -1.27
C LEU A 32 6.24 6.17 -1.59
N THR A 33 6.17 6.46 -2.89
CA THR A 33 5.48 7.66 -3.36
C THR A 33 3.97 7.42 -3.29
N GLN A 34 3.18 8.49 -3.43
CA GLN A 34 1.73 8.35 -3.46
C GLN A 34 1.28 7.44 -4.59
N GLU A 35 1.90 7.57 -5.76
CA GLU A 35 1.58 6.70 -6.88
C GLU A 35 1.96 5.26 -6.60
N GLY A 36 3.15 5.01 -6.09
CA GLY A 36 3.60 3.67 -5.75
C GLY A 36 2.71 3.03 -4.69
N ALA A 37 2.37 3.78 -3.66
CA ALA A 37 1.48 3.28 -2.60
C ALA A 37 0.10 2.96 -3.15
N ARG A 38 -0.43 3.81 -4.02
CA ARG A 38 -1.73 3.58 -4.64
C ARG A 38 -1.76 2.30 -5.45
N LEU A 39 -0.72 2.08 -6.26
CA LEU A 39 -0.63 0.86 -7.06
C LEU A 39 -0.53 -0.38 -6.17
N TYR A 40 0.25 -0.28 -5.12
CA TYR A 40 0.42 -1.38 -4.18
C TYR A 40 -0.91 -1.71 -3.48
N ILE A 41 -1.59 -0.68 -3.00
CA ILE A 41 -2.89 -0.85 -2.34
C ILE A 41 -3.88 -1.50 -3.29
N ASP A 42 -3.94 -1.04 -4.53
CA ASP A 42 -4.85 -1.60 -5.53
C ASP A 42 -4.55 -3.08 -5.76
N ASP A 43 -3.27 -3.43 -5.89
CA ASP A 43 -2.86 -4.81 -6.09
C ASP A 43 -3.27 -5.70 -4.91
N LEU A 44 -3.04 -5.23 -3.70
CA LEU A 44 -3.41 -5.99 -2.50
C LEU A 44 -4.91 -6.18 -2.40
N ARG A 45 -5.69 -5.16 -2.78
CA ARG A 45 -7.14 -5.29 -2.81
C ARG A 45 -7.60 -6.35 -3.79
N LYS A 46 -6.97 -6.38 -4.95
CA LYS A 46 -7.28 -7.39 -5.97
C LYS A 46 -6.96 -8.80 -5.46
N GLN A 47 -5.85 -8.94 -4.77
CA GLN A 47 -5.46 -10.22 -4.20
C GLN A 47 -6.47 -10.69 -3.17
N LEU A 48 -6.95 -9.78 -2.30
CA LEU A 48 -7.96 -10.11 -1.31
C LEU A 48 -9.28 -10.48 -1.97
N ALA A 49 -9.66 -9.77 -3.01
CA ALA A 49 -10.90 -10.06 -3.73
C ALA A 49 -10.84 -11.41 -4.44
N ALA A 50 -9.66 -11.82 -4.87
CA ALA A 50 -9.46 -13.12 -5.53
C ALA A 50 -9.42 -14.27 -4.54
N ARG A 51 -9.16 -13.99 -3.28
CA ARG A 51 -9.16 -15.01 -2.24
C ARG A 51 -10.56 -15.24 -1.74
N LYS A 52 -11.00 -16.42 -1.81
CA LYS A 52 -12.28 -16.81 -1.20
C LYS A 52 -12.16 -18.13 -0.49
#